data_08bdd49b8aa9ad3f8c6ca6b6a0624a68
#
_entry.id   08bdd49b8aa9ad3f8c6ca6b6a0624a68
#
_cell.length_a   1.000
_cell.length_b   1.000
_cell.length_c   1.000
_cell.angle_alpha   90.00
_cell.angle_beta   90.00
_cell.angle_gamma   90.00
#
_symmetry.space_group_name_H-M   'P 1'
#
loop_
_entity.id
_entity.type
_entity.pdbx_description
1 polymer ?
#
loop_
_entity_poly.entity_id
_entity_poly.type
_entity_poly.pdbx_seq_one_letter_code
_entity_poly.pdbx_strand_id
1 'polypeptide(L)'
;MKRTAAILACLAGTACVVPSVGLAADDGYAAGFFTRGVDAASYIDQGGAVIDPFYVPVQTGALLPRVSLSVSSDDNVFLDPTNETPNTSITLAPGLLAIWGRPAGNHLYADYGMIIPIYESEAEVSDRPSHMLRLGSVYRTGKSQIQGQVGYRLMEDVDTVVGARVAKQDVLGDLGVEHRISGKSSAGLQGRLEMHRFDAENYLDYNRYYGAGRLYHRVSAKSQAFVQGGLGRDDPQEAGDRAAAADFYDLSLGLRGKQSPKFNSSGRVGYMWRTYDDEARDDYAHWIASLRAESSPFGLSTFTGELVADVRPAIDSDATDVVDQGVTFGVARRLFIERLRGNASATFGQIDYSGGNADAADNRDGRTDRYWGFSVGVDWWSKERFSVGVAYSYMRRDGDVNGDRASQDSTSFEQGRWNLRASWNY
;
A
#
# COMPACT_ATOMS: atom_id res chain seq x y z
N MET A 1 14.79 -2.75 -39.61
CA MET A 1 14.27 -1.44 -39.17
C MET A 1 12.73 -1.34 -38.92
N LYS A 2 11.92 -2.38 -39.17
CA LYS A 2 10.44 -2.32 -38.94
C LYS A 2 9.96 -2.97 -37.62
N ARG A 3 10.85 -3.58 -36.84
CA ARG A 3 10.50 -4.17 -35.52
C ARG A 3 10.69 -3.25 -34.31
N THR A 4 11.46 -2.16 -34.47
CA THR A 4 11.73 -1.19 -33.42
C THR A 4 10.60 -0.16 -33.25
N ALA A 5 9.80 0.09 -34.28
CA ALA A 5 8.69 1.04 -34.22
C ALA A 5 7.45 0.52 -33.49
N ALA A 6 7.26 -0.81 -33.42
CA ALA A 6 6.13 -1.42 -32.72
C ALA A 6 6.32 -1.45 -31.19
N ILE A 7 7.56 -1.41 -30.72
CA ILE A 7 7.88 -1.39 -29.28
C ILE A 7 7.70 0.02 -28.70
N LEU A 8 7.96 1.07 -29.49
CA LEU A 8 7.74 2.45 -29.04
C LEU A 8 6.25 2.81 -28.92
N ALA A 9 5.37 2.17 -29.68
CA ALA A 9 3.93 2.45 -29.64
C ALA A 9 3.22 1.86 -28.40
N CYS A 10 3.76 0.78 -27.83
CA CYS A 10 3.27 0.23 -26.55
C CYS A 10 3.72 1.01 -25.31
N LEU A 11 4.86 1.70 -25.39
CA LEU A 11 5.42 2.48 -24.29
C LEU A 11 4.70 3.83 -24.04
N ALA A 12 3.99 4.33 -25.03
CA ALA A 12 3.25 5.59 -24.91
C ALA A 12 1.88 5.49 -24.21
N GLY A 13 1.42 4.28 -23.89
CA GLY A 13 0.06 4.04 -23.39
C GLY A 13 -0.08 3.81 -21.89
N THR A 14 0.98 3.48 -21.20
CA THR A 14 0.90 3.11 -19.78
C THR A 14 1.58 4.20 -18.94
N ALA A 15 0.85 5.28 -18.74
CA ALA A 15 1.24 6.25 -17.74
C ALA A 15 1.27 5.57 -16.38
N CYS A 16 2.45 5.41 -15.82
CA CYS A 16 2.56 5.25 -14.40
C CYS A 16 1.75 6.36 -13.73
N VAL A 17 0.60 6.00 -13.21
CA VAL A 17 0.05 6.74 -12.09
C VAL A 17 1.05 6.47 -10.97
N VAL A 18 2.06 7.31 -10.87
CA VAL A 18 2.73 7.49 -9.61
C VAL A 18 1.61 8.00 -8.73
N PRO A 19 1.19 7.29 -7.68
CA PRO A 19 0.36 7.91 -6.67
C PRO A 19 1.22 9.04 -6.13
N SER A 20 0.99 10.19 -6.68
CA SER A 20 1.49 11.41 -6.14
C SER A 20 0.84 11.53 -4.79
N VAL A 21 1.65 11.78 -3.82
CA VAL A 21 1.26 12.15 -2.48
C VAL A 21 0.46 11.04 -1.80
N GLY A 22 1.15 10.30 -0.96
CA GLY A 22 0.47 9.56 0.05
C GLY A 22 -0.43 10.52 0.81
N LEU A 23 -1.71 10.48 0.55
CA LEU A 23 -2.58 10.55 1.68
C LEU A 23 -2.10 9.39 2.53
N ALA A 24 -1.63 9.71 3.70
CA ALA A 24 -1.18 8.74 4.65
C ALA A 24 -2.37 7.89 5.12
N ALA A 25 -2.89 7.09 4.27
CA ALA A 25 -3.60 5.89 4.63
C ALA A 25 -2.50 4.82 4.71
N ASP A 26 -1.73 4.87 5.77
CA ASP A 26 -0.39 4.32 5.73
C ASP A 26 -0.34 2.83 5.91
N ASP A 27 -1.39 2.23 6.41
CA ASP A 27 -1.49 0.78 6.41
C ASP A 27 -2.02 0.24 5.07
N GLY A 28 -2.77 1.05 4.33
CA GLY A 28 -2.97 0.85 2.89
C GLY A 28 -1.66 0.97 2.11
N TYR A 29 -0.62 1.66 2.64
CA TYR A 29 0.69 1.75 2.01
C TYR A 29 1.51 0.47 2.24
N ALA A 30 1.47 -0.12 3.42
CA ALA A 30 2.07 -1.43 3.67
C ALA A 30 1.32 -2.52 2.90
N ALA A 31 0.02 -2.61 3.03
CA ALA A 31 -0.82 -3.49 2.24
C ALA A 31 -0.74 -3.12 0.73
N GLY A 32 -0.77 -1.85 0.34
CA GLY A 32 -0.61 -1.41 -1.04
C GLY A 32 0.80 -1.56 -1.59
N PHE A 33 1.83 -1.47 -0.75
CA PHE A 33 3.21 -1.72 -1.17
C PHE A 33 3.46 -3.23 -1.35
N PHE A 34 2.76 -4.09 -0.62
CA PHE A 34 2.93 -5.53 -0.61
C PHE A 34 1.76 -6.31 -1.23
N THR A 35 0.53 -5.86 -1.20
CA THR A 35 -0.54 -6.39 -2.07
C THR A 35 -0.29 -6.02 -3.54
N ARG A 36 0.39 -4.92 -3.80
CA ARG A 36 1.07 -4.66 -5.08
C ARG A 36 2.26 -5.59 -5.31
N GLY A 37 2.74 -6.34 -4.34
CA GLY A 37 3.81 -7.30 -4.51
C GLY A 37 3.45 -8.47 -5.40
N VAL A 38 2.23 -8.95 -5.34
CA VAL A 38 1.69 -9.85 -6.36
C VAL A 38 1.55 -9.11 -7.69
N ASP A 39 1.34 -7.81 -7.65
CA ASP A 39 1.29 -6.89 -8.77
C ASP A 39 2.64 -6.21 -9.10
N ALA A 40 3.71 -6.37 -8.33
CA ALA A 40 5.02 -5.88 -8.75
C ALA A 40 5.52 -6.65 -9.97
N ALA A 41 5.20 -7.94 -10.06
CA ALA A 41 5.36 -8.67 -11.31
C ALA A 41 4.42 -8.11 -12.40
N SER A 42 3.21 -7.67 -12.04
CA SER A 42 2.28 -7.04 -12.98
C SER A 42 2.63 -5.58 -13.25
N TYR A 43 3.29 -4.89 -12.34
CA TYR A 43 3.85 -3.56 -12.57
C TYR A 43 5.01 -3.60 -13.57
N ILE A 44 5.83 -4.64 -13.50
CA ILE A 44 6.85 -4.96 -14.51
C ILE A 44 6.19 -5.54 -15.77
N ASP A 45 5.15 -6.37 -15.65
CA ASP A 45 4.42 -7.01 -16.75
C ASP A 45 3.43 -6.04 -17.46
N GLN A 46 2.96 -5.00 -16.81
CA GLN A 46 2.08 -3.99 -17.42
C GLN A 46 2.83 -2.91 -18.20
N GLY A 47 4.13 -3.12 -18.46
CA GLY A 47 4.93 -2.17 -19.21
C GLY A 47 5.16 -0.86 -18.45
N GLY A 48 4.90 -0.86 -17.15
CA GLY A 48 5.41 0.14 -16.22
C GLY A 48 6.92 0.02 -16.05
N ALA A 49 7.52 -1.00 -16.63
CA ALA A 49 8.94 -0.99 -16.93
C ALA A 49 9.17 0.16 -17.92
N VAL A 50 9.47 1.28 -17.37
CA VAL A 50 10.36 2.20 -18.05
C VAL A 50 11.67 1.42 -18.27
N ILE A 51 11.69 0.57 -19.28
CA ILE A 51 12.92 0.15 -19.91
C ILE A 51 13.28 1.34 -20.79
N ASP A 52 13.70 2.42 -20.13
CA ASP A 52 14.30 3.55 -20.80
C ASP A 52 15.66 3.11 -21.37
N PRO A 53 16.05 3.57 -22.54
CA PRO A 53 17.33 3.23 -23.20
C PRO A 53 18.62 3.67 -22.50
N PHE A 54 18.55 4.25 -21.30
CA PHE A 54 19.71 4.43 -20.39
C PHE A 54 19.93 3.32 -19.37
N TYR A 55 19.44 2.23 -19.69
CA TYR A 55 19.89 0.94 -19.36
C TYR A 55 21.44 0.90 -19.30
N VAL A 56 21.98 0.88 -18.10
CA VAL A 56 23.38 0.47 -17.93
C VAL A 56 23.38 -1.05 -18.07
N PRO A 57 23.74 -1.61 -19.25
CA PRO A 57 23.68 -3.04 -19.43
C PRO A 57 24.78 -3.68 -18.59
N VAL A 58 24.41 -4.26 -17.48
CA VAL A 58 25.24 -5.22 -16.78
C VAL A 58 24.95 -6.57 -17.43
N GLN A 59 25.75 -7.03 -18.33
CA GLN A 59 25.67 -8.21 -19.20
C GLN A 59 24.32 -8.96 -19.33
N THR A 60 23.43 -8.93 -18.31
CA THR A 60 22.10 -9.55 -18.24
C THR A 60 21.11 -8.80 -17.35
N GLY A 61 21.30 -7.50 -17.11
CA GLY A 61 20.46 -6.75 -16.19
C GLY A 61 20.38 -5.24 -16.47
N ALA A 62 19.78 -4.48 -15.57
CA ALA A 62 19.64 -3.03 -15.62
C ALA A 62 19.83 -2.40 -14.24
N LEU A 63 20.48 -1.25 -14.19
CA LEU A 63 20.52 -0.35 -13.05
C LEU A 63 19.76 0.92 -13.41
N LEU A 64 18.78 1.27 -12.60
CA LEU A 64 17.87 2.40 -12.82
C LEU A 64 17.92 3.33 -11.60
N PRO A 65 18.87 4.25 -11.53
CA PRO A 65 18.90 5.25 -10.48
C PRO A 65 17.75 6.24 -10.64
N ARG A 66 17.27 6.74 -9.50
CA ARG A 66 16.23 7.76 -9.45
C ARG A 66 16.53 8.74 -8.33
N VAL A 67 16.08 9.96 -8.48
CA VAL A 67 16.13 10.96 -7.42
C VAL A 67 14.92 11.86 -7.52
N SER A 68 14.36 12.23 -6.37
CA SER A 68 13.36 13.29 -6.31
C SER A 68 13.72 14.29 -5.22
N LEU A 69 13.35 15.54 -5.47
CA LEU A 69 13.41 16.64 -4.52
C LEU A 69 11.99 17.19 -4.38
N SER A 70 11.54 17.37 -3.16
CA SER A 70 10.25 18.01 -2.91
C SER A 70 10.33 19.04 -1.80
N VAL A 71 9.44 20.02 -1.88
CA VAL A 71 9.16 20.97 -0.81
C VAL A 71 7.71 20.77 -0.43
N SER A 72 7.46 20.50 0.85
CA SER A 72 6.12 20.32 1.39
C SER A 72 5.85 21.37 2.44
N SER A 73 4.64 21.92 2.43
CA SER A 73 4.11 22.71 3.53
C SER A 73 2.91 21.97 4.10
N ASP A 74 2.96 21.66 5.38
CA ASP A 74 2.01 20.87 6.15
C ASP A 74 1.47 21.76 7.26
N ASP A 75 0.17 21.88 7.40
CA ASP A 75 -0.45 22.74 8.43
C ASP A 75 -0.56 22.04 9.80
N ASN A 76 -0.49 20.70 9.82
CA ASN A 76 -0.59 19.92 11.05
C ASN A 76 0.31 18.68 11.01
N VAL A 77 1.63 18.87 11.17
CA VAL A 77 2.65 17.82 11.02
C VAL A 77 2.56 16.72 12.09
N PHE A 78 1.97 17.01 13.25
CA PHE A 78 1.80 16.06 14.36
C PHE A 78 0.41 15.44 14.44
N LEU A 79 -0.53 15.88 13.60
CA LEU A 79 -1.94 15.49 13.65
C LEU A 79 -2.64 15.81 14.99
N ASP A 80 -2.18 16.88 15.64
CA ASP A 80 -2.82 17.33 16.88
C ASP A 80 -4.18 17.95 16.57
N PRO A 81 -5.26 17.54 17.26
CA PRO A 81 -6.60 18.04 17.02
C PRO A 81 -6.85 19.46 17.50
N THR A 82 -6.03 19.94 18.44
CA THR A 82 -6.26 21.20 19.16
C THR A 82 -5.13 22.21 19.01
N ASN A 83 -3.92 21.70 18.71
CA ASN A 83 -2.72 22.52 18.59
C ASN A 83 -2.00 22.20 17.29
N GLU A 84 -2.61 22.58 16.16
CA GLU A 84 -2.04 22.39 14.85
C GLU A 84 -0.66 23.04 14.76
N THR A 85 0.33 22.26 14.37
CA THR A 85 1.69 22.73 14.23
C THR A 85 2.08 22.72 12.75
N PRO A 86 2.12 23.89 12.10
CA PRO A 86 2.54 23.97 10.72
C PRO A 86 4.04 23.77 10.57
N ASN A 87 4.46 23.07 9.53
CA ASN A 87 5.87 22.89 9.22
C ASN A 87 6.10 22.85 7.71
N THR A 88 7.27 23.34 7.31
CA THR A 88 7.74 23.21 5.93
C THR A 88 8.92 22.25 5.91
N SER A 89 8.94 21.33 4.96
CA SER A 89 10.05 20.41 4.80
C SER A 89 10.59 20.38 3.38
N ILE A 90 11.89 20.17 3.26
CA ILE A 90 12.55 19.80 2.03
C ILE A 90 12.90 18.34 2.11
N THR A 91 12.51 17.55 1.13
CA THR A 91 12.76 16.11 1.13
C THR A 91 13.58 15.73 -0.09
N LEU A 92 14.73 15.08 0.14
CA LEU A 92 15.53 14.45 -0.91
C LEU A 92 15.28 12.94 -0.87
N ALA A 93 14.91 12.34 -2.00
CA ALA A 93 14.64 10.91 -2.07
C ALA A 93 15.42 10.24 -3.21
N PRO A 94 16.66 9.81 -2.96
CA PRO A 94 17.44 9.00 -3.88
C PRO A 94 16.97 7.54 -3.85
N GLY A 95 17.13 6.84 -4.97
CA GLY A 95 16.83 5.41 -5.04
C GLY A 95 17.54 4.73 -6.21
N LEU A 96 17.58 3.41 -6.15
CA LEU A 96 18.22 2.56 -7.13
C LEU A 96 17.42 1.27 -7.31
N LEU A 97 16.97 1.00 -8.53
CA LEU A 97 16.41 -0.29 -8.90
C LEU A 97 17.43 -1.06 -9.74
N ALA A 98 17.79 -2.24 -9.29
CA ALA A 98 18.62 -3.18 -10.02
C ALA A 98 17.77 -4.38 -10.48
N ILE A 99 17.89 -4.77 -11.74
CA ILE A 99 17.16 -5.90 -12.31
C ILE A 99 18.18 -6.82 -12.99
N TRP A 100 18.12 -8.11 -12.72
CA TRP A 100 18.92 -9.14 -13.37
C TRP A 100 18.02 -10.16 -14.05
N GLY A 101 18.29 -10.48 -15.29
CA GLY A 101 17.48 -11.38 -16.10
C GLY A 101 16.57 -10.61 -17.07
N ARG A 102 15.49 -11.25 -17.49
CA ARG A 102 14.53 -10.67 -18.45
C ARG A 102 13.32 -10.12 -17.70
N PRO A 103 13.04 -8.81 -17.70
CA PRO A 103 11.90 -8.24 -16.98
C PRO A 103 10.56 -8.90 -17.30
N ALA A 104 10.30 -9.25 -18.55
CA ALA A 104 9.10 -9.97 -18.98
C ALA A 104 9.17 -11.51 -18.75
N GLY A 105 10.26 -12.02 -18.19
CA GLY A 105 10.51 -13.45 -17.97
C GLY A 105 11.02 -13.72 -16.55
N ASN A 106 12.07 -14.55 -16.48
CA ASN A 106 12.72 -14.86 -15.22
C ASN A 106 13.68 -13.74 -14.85
N HIS A 107 13.51 -13.17 -13.65
CA HIS A 107 14.35 -12.07 -13.18
C HIS A 107 14.43 -12.05 -11.65
N LEU A 108 15.51 -11.41 -11.19
CA LEU A 108 15.69 -10.96 -9.82
C LEU A 108 15.67 -9.42 -9.83
N TYR A 109 15.25 -8.81 -8.75
CA TYR A 109 15.38 -7.37 -8.58
C TYR A 109 15.76 -7.01 -7.16
N ALA A 110 16.44 -5.88 -7.03
CA ALA A 110 16.69 -5.19 -5.78
C ALA A 110 16.29 -3.72 -5.96
N ASP A 111 15.42 -3.23 -5.12
CA ASP A 111 14.96 -1.84 -5.12
C ASP A 111 15.28 -1.21 -3.77
N TYR A 112 16.13 -0.21 -3.78
CA TYR A 112 16.47 0.58 -2.60
C TYR A 112 16.00 2.00 -2.78
N GLY A 113 15.40 2.58 -1.75
CA GLY A 113 15.02 3.98 -1.67
C GLY A 113 15.34 4.53 -0.30
N MET A 114 15.69 5.80 -0.26
CA MET A 114 15.89 6.56 0.96
C MET A 114 15.08 7.86 0.87
N ILE A 115 14.53 8.30 1.98
CA ILE A 115 13.82 9.58 2.11
C ILE A 115 14.55 10.35 3.21
N ILE A 116 15.05 11.52 2.88
CA ILE A 116 15.78 12.41 3.80
C ILE A 116 14.93 13.67 3.93
N PRO A 117 14.10 13.79 4.97
CA PRO A 117 13.39 15.01 5.27
C PRO A 117 14.35 16.01 5.96
N ILE A 118 14.14 17.28 5.70
CA ILE A 118 14.81 18.41 6.39
C ILE A 118 13.69 19.38 6.73
N TYR A 119 13.40 19.51 8.00
CA TYR A 119 12.31 20.37 8.49
C TYR A 119 12.82 21.78 8.82
N GLU A 120 12.00 22.79 8.57
CA GLU A 120 12.32 24.18 8.86
C GLU A 120 12.42 24.45 10.37
N SER A 121 11.56 23.79 11.15
CA SER A 121 11.55 23.87 12.61
C SER A 121 12.01 22.54 13.20
N GLU A 122 13.19 22.52 13.79
CA GLU A 122 13.82 21.31 14.34
C GLU A 122 13.25 20.88 15.70
N ALA A 123 12.38 21.68 16.32
CA ALA A 123 12.13 21.57 17.75
C ALA A 123 11.47 20.24 18.19
N GLU A 124 10.77 19.52 17.28
CA GLU A 124 9.99 18.33 17.68
C GLU A 124 9.89 17.27 16.58
N VAL A 125 10.26 17.56 15.34
CA VAL A 125 10.17 16.62 14.23
C VAL A 125 11.53 15.99 13.94
N SER A 126 11.62 14.68 13.91
CA SER A 126 12.86 13.99 13.63
C SER A 126 13.24 14.08 12.15
N ASP A 127 14.48 14.49 11.87
CA ASP A 127 15.10 14.45 10.54
C ASP A 127 15.66 13.07 10.18
N ARG A 128 15.22 12.01 10.87
CA ARG A 128 15.72 10.66 10.62
C ARG A 128 15.42 10.23 9.18
N PRO A 129 16.44 9.77 8.43
CA PRO A 129 16.19 9.23 7.11
C PRO A 129 15.33 7.96 7.17
N SER A 130 14.34 7.87 6.31
CA SER A 130 13.59 6.63 6.08
C SER A 130 14.29 5.79 5.02
N HIS A 131 14.32 4.48 5.22
CA HIS A 131 14.94 3.52 4.32
C HIS A 131 13.95 2.47 3.87
N MET A 132 13.98 2.13 2.60
CA MET A 132 13.20 1.04 2.01
C MET A 132 14.11 0.16 1.17
N LEU A 133 14.15 -1.12 1.46
CA LEU A 133 14.82 -2.13 0.64
C LEU A 133 13.83 -3.22 0.27
N ARG A 134 13.78 -3.56 -1.00
CA ARG A 134 12.97 -4.68 -1.49
C ARG A 134 13.82 -5.56 -2.40
N LEU A 135 13.84 -6.83 -2.12
CA LEU A 135 14.46 -7.86 -2.93
C LEU A 135 13.38 -8.80 -3.41
N GLY A 136 13.42 -9.20 -4.68
CA GLY A 136 12.42 -10.11 -5.16
C GLY A 136 12.86 -10.87 -6.41
N SER A 137 12.08 -11.90 -6.72
CA SER A 137 12.32 -12.76 -7.88
C SER A 137 11.02 -13.23 -8.51
N VAL A 138 11.08 -13.43 -9.81
CA VAL A 138 10.03 -14.11 -10.57
C VAL A 138 10.68 -15.19 -11.41
N TYR A 139 10.18 -16.41 -11.26
CA TYR A 139 10.59 -17.55 -12.05
C TYR A 139 9.38 -18.17 -12.74
N ARG A 140 9.43 -18.26 -14.06
CA ARG A 140 8.35 -18.79 -14.89
C ARG A 140 8.83 -19.97 -15.72
N THR A 141 8.03 -21.01 -15.72
CA THR A 141 8.15 -22.16 -16.63
C THR A 141 6.91 -22.21 -17.55
N GLY A 142 6.82 -23.20 -18.42
CA GLY A 142 5.65 -23.38 -19.27
C GLY A 142 4.32 -23.56 -18.52
N LYS A 143 4.36 -24.07 -17.28
CA LYS A 143 3.17 -24.36 -16.47
C LYS A 143 3.15 -23.69 -15.11
N SER A 144 4.29 -23.29 -14.56
CA SER A 144 4.38 -22.77 -13.20
C SER A 144 4.98 -21.38 -13.18
N GLN A 145 4.50 -20.56 -12.25
CA GLN A 145 5.12 -19.32 -11.86
C GLN A 145 5.40 -19.36 -10.36
N ILE A 146 6.63 -19.01 -10.00
CA ILE A 146 7.06 -18.82 -8.61
C ILE A 146 7.48 -17.38 -8.51
N GLN A 147 6.98 -16.68 -7.49
CA GLN A 147 7.39 -15.32 -7.19
C GLN A 147 7.62 -15.20 -5.70
N GLY A 148 8.65 -14.45 -5.34
CA GLY A 148 8.94 -14.17 -3.95
C GLY A 148 9.54 -12.79 -3.79
N GLN A 149 9.25 -12.16 -2.67
CA GLN A 149 9.89 -10.91 -2.30
C GLN A 149 10.05 -10.82 -0.80
N VAL A 150 11.05 -10.06 -0.39
CA VAL A 150 11.24 -9.60 0.98
C VAL A 150 11.51 -8.10 0.94
N GLY A 151 10.91 -7.38 1.85
CA GLY A 151 11.09 -5.95 2.02
C GLY A 151 11.46 -5.63 3.46
N TYR A 152 12.29 -4.61 3.61
CA TYR A 152 12.60 -3.95 4.87
C TYR A 152 12.26 -2.48 4.73
N ARG A 153 11.60 -1.91 5.71
CA ARG A 153 11.26 -0.51 5.78
C ARG A 153 11.56 0.02 7.18
N LEU A 154 12.34 1.07 7.24
CA LEU A 154 12.53 1.90 8.42
C LEU A 154 11.97 3.27 8.07
N MET A 155 10.97 3.72 8.76
CA MET A 155 10.36 5.02 8.49
C MET A 155 9.81 5.65 9.75
N GLU A 156 9.74 6.96 9.72
CA GLU A 156 9.00 7.76 10.67
C GLU A 156 7.98 8.57 9.87
N ASP A 157 6.72 8.24 10.06
CA ASP A 157 5.63 8.89 9.33
C ASP A 157 4.35 8.89 10.19
N VAL A 158 3.37 9.60 9.67
CA VAL A 158 2.03 9.62 10.24
C VAL A 158 1.39 8.26 10.11
N ASP A 159 1.00 7.68 11.22
CA ASP A 159 0.16 6.47 11.24
C ASP A 159 -1.30 6.86 11.45
N THR A 160 -2.13 6.58 10.46
CA THR A 160 -3.54 7.00 10.48
C THR A 160 -4.40 6.22 11.46
N VAL A 161 -3.99 5.02 11.85
CA VAL A 161 -4.69 4.22 12.87
C VAL A 161 -4.43 4.79 14.24
N VAL A 162 -3.19 5.16 14.48
CA VAL A 162 -2.78 5.79 15.75
C VAL A 162 -3.21 7.25 15.80
N GLY A 163 -3.26 7.92 14.65
CA GLY A 163 -3.49 9.37 14.60
C GLY A 163 -2.29 10.18 15.08
N ALA A 164 -1.09 9.63 14.96
CA ALA A 164 0.15 10.27 15.40
C ALA A 164 1.31 9.93 14.47
N ARG A 165 2.40 10.65 14.62
CA ARG A 165 3.66 10.35 13.95
C ARG A 165 4.40 9.26 14.70
N VAL A 166 4.76 8.18 14.03
CA VAL A 166 5.36 7.00 14.65
C VAL A 166 6.59 6.55 13.86
N ALA A 167 7.68 6.27 14.57
CA ALA A 167 8.82 5.60 13.98
C ALA A 167 8.61 4.09 14.04
N LYS A 168 8.72 3.44 12.88
CA LYS A 168 8.49 1.99 12.76
C LYS A 168 9.46 1.30 11.82
N GLN A 169 9.67 0.02 12.10
CA GLN A 169 10.44 -0.91 11.28
C GLN A 169 9.54 -2.05 10.85
N ASP A 170 9.46 -2.27 9.54
CA ASP A 170 8.68 -3.36 8.97
C ASP A 170 9.58 -4.32 8.19
N VAL A 171 9.38 -5.61 8.41
CA VAL A 171 9.90 -6.68 7.55
C VAL A 171 8.72 -7.43 6.96
N LEU A 172 8.69 -7.53 5.66
CA LEU A 172 7.56 -8.10 4.94
C LEU A 172 8.09 -9.12 3.92
N GLY A 173 7.56 -10.33 3.97
CA GLY A 173 7.93 -11.40 3.07
C GLY A 173 6.69 -11.99 2.39
N ASP A 174 6.75 -12.15 1.07
CA ASP A 174 5.72 -12.85 0.29
C ASP A 174 6.35 -13.92 -0.57
N LEU A 175 5.72 -15.09 -0.62
CA LEU A 175 6.05 -16.18 -1.53
C LEU A 175 4.77 -16.69 -2.18
N GLY A 176 4.74 -16.74 -3.49
CA GLY A 176 3.61 -17.25 -4.26
C GLY A 176 4.05 -18.30 -5.29
N VAL A 177 3.27 -19.34 -5.43
CA VAL A 177 3.43 -20.37 -6.46
C VAL A 177 2.10 -20.57 -7.15
N GLU A 178 2.05 -20.47 -8.47
CA GLU A 178 0.90 -20.84 -9.27
C GLU A 178 1.27 -21.92 -10.28
N HIS A 179 0.47 -22.97 -10.34
CA HIS A 179 0.66 -24.09 -11.28
C HIS A 179 -0.59 -24.28 -12.13
N ARG A 180 -0.40 -24.31 -13.46
CA ARG A 180 -1.47 -24.60 -14.42
C ARG A 180 -1.76 -26.09 -14.46
N ILE A 181 -2.94 -26.49 -14.00
CA ILE A 181 -3.41 -27.88 -14.01
C ILE A 181 -3.95 -28.25 -15.38
N SER A 182 -4.72 -27.32 -15.99
CA SER A 182 -5.34 -27.53 -17.31
C SER A 182 -5.36 -26.24 -18.14
N GLY A 183 -5.93 -26.28 -19.33
CA GLY A 183 -6.14 -25.09 -20.15
C GLY A 183 -7.04 -24.04 -19.51
N LYS A 184 -7.88 -24.42 -18.53
CA LYS A 184 -8.85 -23.52 -17.87
C LYS A 184 -8.63 -23.37 -16.39
N SER A 185 -7.84 -24.24 -15.73
CA SER A 185 -7.71 -24.25 -14.28
C SER A 185 -6.26 -24.18 -13.83
N SER A 186 -5.98 -23.44 -12.77
CA SER A 186 -4.71 -23.41 -12.06
C SER A 186 -4.93 -23.45 -10.54
N ALA A 187 -3.91 -23.92 -9.82
CA ALA A 187 -3.86 -23.88 -8.35
C ALA A 187 -2.72 -22.97 -7.92
N GLY A 188 -2.91 -22.27 -6.81
CA GLY A 188 -1.90 -21.40 -6.23
C GLY A 188 -1.75 -21.65 -4.74
N LEU A 189 -0.52 -21.41 -4.26
CA LEU A 189 -0.19 -21.32 -2.83
C LEU A 189 0.47 -19.96 -2.60
N GLN A 190 0.19 -19.36 -1.46
CA GLN A 190 0.78 -18.11 -1.02
C GLN A 190 1.17 -18.22 0.45
N GLY A 191 2.35 -17.70 0.79
CA GLY A 191 2.78 -17.48 2.16
C GLY A 191 3.15 -16.01 2.35
N ARG A 192 2.83 -15.45 3.51
CA ARG A 192 3.16 -14.08 3.90
C ARG A 192 3.69 -14.06 5.33
N LEU A 193 4.71 -13.24 5.54
CA LEU A 193 5.28 -12.89 6.83
C LEU A 193 5.31 -11.37 6.94
N GLU A 194 4.79 -10.85 8.05
CA GLU A 194 4.88 -9.43 8.39
C GLU A 194 5.43 -9.32 9.81
N MET A 195 6.42 -8.45 10.03
CA MET A 195 6.96 -8.12 11.33
C MET A 195 6.93 -6.61 11.47
N HIS A 196 6.25 -6.14 12.50
CA HIS A 196 6.10 -4.72 12.80
C HIS A 196 6.74 -4.42 14.14
N ARG A 197 7.61 -3.40 14.18
CA ARG A 197 8.30 -2.93 15.37
C ARG A 197 8.16 -1.43 15.46
N PHE A 198 7.79 -0.94 16.62
CA PHE A 198 7.56 0.46 16.88
C PHE A 198 8.60 0.98 17.90
N ASP A 199 9.12 2.19 17.68
CA ASP A 199 10.12 2.79 18.58
C ASP A 199 9.48 3.34 19.88
N ALA A 200 8.15 3.39 19.97
CA ALA A 200 7.43 3.92 21.13
C ALA A 200 6.82 2.78 21.97
N GLU A 201 7.05 2.80 23.27
CA GLU A 201 6.61 1.76 24.22
C GLU A 201 5.08 1.59 24.35
N ASN A 202 4.31 2.57 23.88
CA ASN A 202 2.85 2.52 23.89
C ASN A 202 2.24 1.80 22.69
N TYR A 203 3.04 1.41 21.71
CA TYR A 203 2.57 0.68 20.53
C TYR A 203 3.01 -0.77 20.56
N LEU A 204 2.16 -1.63 20.03
CA LEU A 204 2.34 -3.06 20.09
C LEU A 204 3.15 -3.58 18.91
N ASP A 205 4.31 -4.14 19.21
CA ASP A 205 5.08 -4.94 18.27
C ASP A 205 4.37 -6.25 17.98
N TYR A 206 4.25 -6.64 16.71
CA TYR A 206 3.65 -7.93 16.38
C TYR A 206 4.25 -8.57 15.13
N ASN A 207 4.08 -9.88 15.03
CA ASN A 207 4.33 -10.65 13.82
C ASN A 207 3.01 -11.21 13.29
N ARG A 208 2.84 -11.20 11.98
CA ARG A 208 1.74 -11.86 11.29
C ARG A 208 2.28 -12.92 10.34
N TYR A 209 1.75 -14.11 10.45
CA TYR A 209 2.02 -15.22 9.55
C TYR A 209 0.75 -15.58 8.82
N TYR A 210 0.83 -15.78 7.51
CA TYR A 210 -0.34 -16.12 6.72
C TYR A 210 0.00 -17.09 5.61
N GLY A 211 -0.83 -18.09 5.40
CA GLY A 211 -0.76 -19.05 4.31
C GLY A 211 -2.12 -19.21 3.63
N ALA A 212 -2.16 -19.27 2.29
CA ALA A 212 -3.40 -19.44 1.55
C ALA A 212 -3.24 -20.38 0.35
N GLY A 213 -4.29 -21.15 0.12
CA GLY A 213 -4.48 -21.93 -1.11
C GLY A 213 -5.54 -21.31 -2.00
N ARG A 214 -5.33 -21.32 -3.31
CA ARG A 214 -6.26 -20.77 -4.31
C ARG A 214 -6.51 -21.76 -5.42
N LEU A 215 -7.76 -21.84 -5.86
CA LEU A 215 -8.14 -22.56 -7.07
C LEU A 215 -8.75 -21.57 -8.06
N TYR A 216 -8.13 -21.47 -9.22
CA TYR A 216 -8.55 -20.56 -10.28
C TYR A 216 -9.27 -21.30 -11.40
N HIS A 217 -10.31 -20.67 -11.90
CA HIS A 217 -11.00 -21.13 -13.10
C HIS A 217 -11.15 -20.00 -14.11
N ARG A 218 -10.76 -20.24 -15.37
CA ARG A 218 -10.88 -19.26 -16.45
C ARG A 218 -12.32 -19.13 -16.89
N VAL A 219 -12.94 -17.99 -16.59
CA VAL A 219 -14.33 -17.67 -17.00
C VAL A 219 -14.38 -17.00 -18.37
N SER A 220 -13.30 -16.36 -18.81
CA SER A 220 -13.12 -15.82 -20.16
C SER A 220 -11.67 -15.98 -20.63
N ALA A 221 -11.37 -15.57 -21.86
CA ALA A 221 -10.01 -15.60 -22.39
C ALA A 221 -9.02 -14.77 -21.55
N LYS A 222 -9.50 -13.77 -20.81
CA LYS A 222 -8.69 -12.79 -20.10
C LYS A 222 -9.03 -12.64 -18.62
N SER A 223 -10.02 -13.41 -18.11
CA SER A 223 -10.48 -13.30 -16.71
C SER A 223 -10.59 -14.67 -16.06
N GLN A 224 -10.25 -14.72 -14.79
CA GLN A 224 -10.29 -15.90 -13.94
C GLN A 224 -11.08 -15.59 -12.67
N ALA A 225 -11.99 -16.47 -12.30
CA ALA A 225 -12.56 -16.51 -10.96
C ALA A 225 -11.72 -17.43 -10.09
N PHE A 226 -11.74 -17.23 -8.79
CA PHE A 226 -11.05 -18.10 -7.84
C PHE A 226 -11.80 -18.22 -6.52
N VAL A 227 -11.54 -19.33 -5.85
CA VAL A 227 -11.82 -19.53 -4.42
C VAL A 227 -10.50 -19.60 -3.69
N GLN A 228 -10.44 -19.00 -2.50
CA GLN A 228 -9.27 -18.98 -1.62
C GLN A 228 -9.69 -19.43 -0.23
N GLY A 229 -8.90 -20.31 0.38
CA GLY A 229 -8.90 -20.57 1.81
C GLY A 229 -7.56 -20.18 2.38
N GLY A 230 -7.56 -19.48 3.50
CA GLY A 230 -6.37 -19.00 4.18
C GLY A 230 -6.40 -19.33 5.66
N LEU A 231 -5.22 -19.36 6.26
CA LEU A 231 -5.00 -19.49 7.70
C LEU A 231 -3.81 -18.63 8.09
N GLY A 232 -3.83 -18.10 9.30
CA GLY A 232 -2.74 -17.28 9.80
C GLY A 232 -2.77 -17.14 11.30
N ARG A 233 -1.74 -16.45 11.81
CA ARG A 233 -1.57 -16.15 13.23
C ARG A 233 -1.01 -14.73 13.37
N ASP A 234 -1.59 -13.98 14.26
CA ASP A 234 -1.04 -12.72 14.79
C ASP A 234 -0.41 -13.00 16.13
N ASP A 235 0.87 -12.65 16.28
CA ASP A 235 1.69 -12.97 17.45
C ASP A 235 2.32 -11.66 18.00
N PRO A 236 1.67 -11.03 19.00
CA PRO A 236 2.23 -9.88 19.67
C PRO A 236 3.53 -10.26 20.39
N GLN A 237 4.53 -9.36 20.37
CA GLN A 237 5.84 -9.65 20.94
C GLN A 237 5.95 -9.34 22.44
N GLU A 238 5.03 -8.56 22.97
CA GLU A 238 4.97 -8.27 24.39
C GLU A 238 3.79 -9.04 25.02
N ALA A 239 4.10 -9.85 25.99
CA ALA A 239 3.08 -10.53 26.79
C ALA A 239 2.55 -9.56 27.86
N GLY A 240 1.28 -9.23 27.78
CA GLY A 240 0.58 -8.41 28.78
C GLY A 240 -0.92 -8.51 28.59
N ASP A 241 -1.67 -7.96 29.52
CA ASP A 241 -3.14 -7.95 29.49
C ASP A 241 -3.74 -7.24 28.26
N ARG A 242 -2.87 -6.60 27.46
CA ARG A 242 -3.24 -5.71 26.35
C ARG A 242 -3.22 -6.39 24.98
N ALA A 243 -2.50 -7.49 24.81
CA ALA A 243 -2.31 -8.13 23.52
C ALA A 243 -2.50 -9.63 23.61
N ALA A 244 -3.43 -10.16 22.85
CA ALA A 244 -3.62 -11.59 22.72
C ALA A 244 -3.17 -12.07 21.34
N ALA A 245 -2.42 -13.16 21.32
CA ALA A 245 -2.18 -13.86 20.07
C ALA A 245 -3.50 -14.42 19.54
N ALA A 246 -3.65 -14.41 18.22
CA ALA A 246 -4.88 -14.85 17.58
C ALA A 246 -4.57 -15.72 16.35
N ASP A 247 -5.22 -16.85 16.27
CA ASP A 247 -5.29 -17.62 15.04
C ASP A 247 -6.48 -17.14 14.20
N PHE A 248 -6.29 -17.05 12.88
CA PHE A 248 -7.38 -16.65 11.99
C PHE A 248 -7.47 -17.53 10.75
N TYR A 249 -8.69 -17.65 10.24
CA TYR A 249 -9.03 -18.42 9.05
C TYR A 249 -9.86 -17.56 8.12
N ASP A 250 -9.63 -17.64 6.81
CA ASP A 250 -10.47 -16.95 5.83
C ASP A 250 -10.95 -17.88 4.72
N LEU A 251 -12.16 -17.55 4.21
CA LEU A 251 -12.69 -18.12 2.98
C LEU A 251 -13.17 -16.99 2.09
N SER A 252 -12.66 -16.94 0.85
CA SER A 252 -12.93 -15.84 -0.06
C SER A 252 -13.22 -16.33 -1.47
N LEU A 253 -14.06 -15.57 -2.18
CA LEU A 253 -14.28 -15.67 -3.61
C LEU A 253 -13.68 -14.44 -4.31
N GLY A 254 -13.10 -14.63 -5.47
CA GLY A 254 -12.49 -13.51 -6.18
C GLY A 254 -12.52 -13.64 -7.69
N LEU A 255 -12.16 -12.52 -8.30
CA LEU A 255 -12.04 -12.37 -9.75
C LEU A 255 -10.76 -11.60 -10.07
N ARG A 256 -10.04 -11.98 -11.12
CA ARG A 256 -8.91 -11.21 -11.64
C ARG A 256 -8.84 -11.23 -13.15
N GLY A 257 -8.32 -10.15 -13.74
CA GLY A 257 -7.99 -10.07 -15.16
C GLY A 257 -8.58 -8.88 -15.90
N LYS A 258 -8.39 -8.88 -17.21
CA LYS A 258 -8.90 -7.85 -18.12
C LYS A 258 -10.29 -8.26 -18.64
N GLN A 259 -11.34 -7.68 -18.09
CA GLN A 259 -12.71 -7.95 -18.54
C GLN A 259 -12.98 -7.34 -19.92
N SER A 260 -12.33 -6.22 -20.22
CA SER A 260 -12.34 -5.63 -21.57
C SER A 260 -10.98 -5.00 -21.89
N PRO A 261 -10.71 -4.56 -23.13
CA PRO A 261 -9.47 -3.84 -23.47
C PRO A 261 -9.23 -2.56 -22.64
N LYS A 262 -10.31 -1.98 -22.12
CA LYS A 262 -10.31 -0.72 -21.37
C LYS A 262 -10.65 -0.87 -19.90
N PHE A 263 -10.89 -2.08 -19.41
CA PHE A 263 -11.27 -2.36 -18.03
C PHE A 263 -10.53 -3.57 -17.49
N ASN A 264 -9.79 -3.35 -16.42
CA ASN A 264 -9.07 -4.36 -15.64
C ASN A 264 -9.58 -4.35 -14.22
N SER A 265 -9.80 -5.49 -13.61
CA SER A 265 -10.11 -5.57 -12.21
C SER A 265 -9.51 -6.82 -11.56
N SER A 266 -9.23 -6.70 -10.29
CA SER A 266 -8.87 -7.80 -9.42
C SER A 266 -9.50 -7.57 -8.06
N GLY A 267 -9.89 -8.65 -7.40
CA GLY A 267 -10.37 -8.52 -6.04
C GLY A 267 -10.97 -9.79 -5.51
N ARG A 268 -11.21 -9.74 -4.22
CA ARG A 268 -11.82 -10.82 -3.45
C ARG A 268 -12.79 -10.24 -2.42
N VAL A 269 -13.77 -11.02 -2.05
CA VAL A 269 -14.64 -10.80 -0.91
C VAL A 269 -14.79 -12.12 -0.18
N GLY A 270 -14.81 -12.08 1.13
CA GLY A 270 -14.86 -13.28 1.95
C GLY A 270 -15.20 -12.98 3.40
N TYR A 271 -14.95 -13.95 4.22
CA TYR A 271 -15.20 -13.90 5.64
C TYR A 271 -13.97 -14.43 6.37
N MET A 272 -13.61 -13.78 7.48
CA MET A 272 -12.51 -14.14 8.36
C MET A 272 -13.08 -14.46 9.73
N TRP A 273 -12.57 -15.50 10.35
CA TRP A 273 -12.83 -15.91 11.73
C TRP A 273 -11.53 -15.82 12.50
N ARG A 274 -11.57 -15.24 13.69
CA ARG A 274 -10.43 -15.09 14.60
C ARG A 274 -10.76 -15.73 15.93
N THR A 275 -9.80 -16.50 16.46
CA THR A 275 -9.85 -17.12 17.77
C THR A 275 -8.63 -16.66 18.56
N TYR A 276 -8.82 -16.29 19.81
CA TYR A 276 -7.76 -15.76 20.65
C TYR A 276 -7.23 -16.83 21.60
N ASP A 277 -5.91 -16.76 21.90
CA ASP A 277 -5.29 -17.63 22.91
C ASP A 277 -5.76 -17.27 24.33
N ASP A 278 -6.30 -16.09 24.53
CA ASP A 278 -6.87 -15.59 25.78
C ASP A 278 -8.38 -15.93 25.86
N GLU A 279 -8.74 -16.85 26.76
CA GLU A 279 -10.14 -17.27 26.96
C GLU A 279 -11.07 -16.14 27.47
N ALA A 280 -10.51 -15.03 27.96
CA ALA A 280 -11.30 -13.85 28.38
C ALA A 280 -11.81 -13.03 27.19
N ARG A 281 -11.38 -13.34 25.97
CA ARG A 281 -11.76 -12.64 24.76
C ARG A 281 -12.69 -13.48 23.91
N ASP A 282 -13.74 -12.86 23.43
CA ASP A 282 -14.69 -13.51 22.53
C ASP A 282 -14.10 -13.70 21.13
N ASP A 283 -14.37 -14.84 20.52
CA ASP A 283 -14.08 -15.09 19.12
C ASP A 283 -14.74 -14.04 18.23
N TYR A 284 -14.02 -13.58 17.23
CA TYR A 284 -14.47 -12.51 16.34
C TYR A 284 -14.59 -12.99 14.89
N ALA A 285 -15.58 -12.48 14.19
CA ALA A 285 -15.77 -12.82 12.80
C ALA A 285 -16.27 -11.62 11.99
N HIS A 286 -15.61 -11.35 10.86
CA HIS A 286 -15.94 -10.21 10.03
C HIS A 286 -15.77 -10.51 8.54
N TRP A 287 -16.48 -9.77 7.69
CA TRP A 287 -16.26 -9.82 6.27
C TRP A 287 -14.95 -9.11 5.88
N ILE A 288 -14.26 -9.63 4.87
CA ILE A 288 -13.05 -9.05 4.32
C ILE A 288 -13.22 -8.82 2.82
N ALA A 289 -12.64 -7.76 2.31
CA ALA A 289 -12.65 -7.47 0.88
C ALA A 289 -11.39 -6.73 0.44
N SER A 290 -10.98 -7.02 -0.79
CA SER A 290 -9.97 -6.25 -1.48
C SER A 290 -10.37 -6.21 -2.96
N LEU A 291 -10.85 -5.07 -3.42
CA LEU A 291 -11.28 -4.88 -4.80
C LEU A 291 -10.50 -3.72 -5.40
N ARG A 292 -9.97 -3.92 -6.58
CA ARG A 292 -9.32 -2.88 -7.38
C ARG A 292 -9.82 -2.93 -8.80
N ALA A 293 -10.16 -1.80 -9.33
CA ALA A 293 -10.60 -1.64 -10.71
C ALA A 293 -9.85 -0.48 -11.38
N GLU A 294 -9.51 -0.65 -12.65
CA GLU A 294 -8.93 0.38 -13.50
C GLU A 294 -9.68 0.43 -14.82
N SER A 295 -10.05 1.60 -15.26
CA SER A 295 -10.78 1.83 -16.51
C SER A 295 -10.20 3.00 -17.28
N SER A 296 -9.96 2.82 -18.59
CA SER A 296 -9.48 3.87 -19.49
C SER A 296 -10.46 4.05 -20.66
N PRO A 297 -11.71 4.47 -20.42
CA PRO A 297 -12.75 4.49 -21.44
C PRO A 297 -12.49 5.52 -22.56
N PHE A 298 -11.82 6.62 -22.24
CA PHE A 298 -11.61 7.76 -23.12
C PHE A 298 -10.17 7.91 -23.65
N GLY A 299 -9.31 6.90 -23.48
CA GLY A 299 -7.94 6.89 -23.99
C GLY A 299 -6.96 7.87 -23.32
N LEU A 300 -7.41 9.07 -22.95
CA LEU A 300 -6.60 10.09 -22.25
C LEU A 300 -6.83 10.12 -20.74
N SER A 301 -7.84 9.41 -20.26
CA SER A 301 -8.22 9.38 -18.85
C SER A 301 -8.20 7.97 -18.33
N THR A 302 -7.61 7.77 -17.17
CA THR A 302 -7.64 6.53 -16.41
C THR A 302 -8.38 6.77 -15.11
N PHE A 303 -9.37 5.95 -14.83
CA PHE A 303 -10.14 5.93 -13.59
C PHE A 303 -9.69 4.73 -12.78
N THR A 304 -9.49 4.90 -11.50
CA THR A 304 -9.17 3.84 -10.55
C THR A 304 -10.20 3.81 -9.44
N GLY A 305 -10.53 2.61 -8.97
CA GLY A 305 -11.35 2.39 -7.79
C GLY A 305 -10.72 1.31 -6.95
N GLU A 306 -10.64 1.52 -5.66
CA GLU A 306 -10.14 0.54 -4.69
C GLU A 306 -11.10 0.49 -3.50
N LEU A 307 -11.39 -0.72 -3.03
CA LEU A 307 -12.13 -0.96 -1.80
C LEU A 307 -11.32 -1.97 -0.99
N VAL A 308 -11.11 -1.65 0.27
CA VAL A 308 -10.44 -2.51 1.24
C VAL A 308 -11.35 -2.68 2.45
N ALA A 309 -11.45 -3.89 2.97
CA ALA A 309 -11.95 -4.20 4.29
C ALA A 309 -11.07 -5.30 4.86
N ASP A 310 -10.33 -4.99 5.89
CA ASP A 310 -9.34 -5.88 6.50
C ASP A 310 -9.44 -5.84 8.02
N VAL A 311 -9.06 -6.96 8.64
CA VAL A 311 -9.01 -7.11 10.09
C VAL A 311 -7.56 -7.34 10.49
N ARG A 312 -7.09 -6.54 11.43
CA ARG A 312 -5.70 -6.58 11.90
C ARG A 312 -5.62 -6.34 13.41
N PRO A 313 -4.51 -6.71 14.07
CA PRO A 313 -4.30 -6.34 15.45
C PRO A 313 -4.31 -4.83 15.62
N ALA A 314 -4.89 -4.34 16.69
CA ALA A 314 -4.71 -2.97 17.11
C ALA A 314 -3.26 -2.79 17.58
N ILE A 315 -2.64 -1.71 17.14
CA ILE A 315 -1.27 -1.37 17.52
C ILE A 315 -1.20 -0.43 18.72
N ASP A 316 -2.27 0.25 19.02
CA ASP A 316 -2.40 1.02 20.23
C ASP A 316 -3.01 0.13 21.35
N SER A 317 -2.60 0.37 22.56
CA SER A 317 -2.68 -0.57 23.68
C SER A 317 -4.07 -0.97 24.17
N ASP A 318 -5.15 -0.40 23.64
CA ASP A 318 -6.45 -0.47 24.30
C ASP A 318 -7.50 -1.29 23.55
N ALA A 319 -7.27 -1.59 22.27
CA ALA A 319 -8.13 -2.48 21.48
C ALA A 319 -7.39 -3.76 21.10
N THR A 320 -8.13 -4.83 20.82
CA THR A 320 -7.53 -6.08 20.36
C THR A 320 -7.39 -6.11 18.85
N ASP A 321 -8.44 -5.68 18.17
CA ASP A 321 -8.52 -5.68 16.71
C ASP A 321 -9.03 -4.36 16.17
N VAL A 322 -8.62 -4.12 14.95
CA VAL A 322 -9.06 -2.99 14.13
C VAL A 322 -9.62 -3.54 12.83
N VAL A 323 -10.82 -3.11 12.50
CA VAL A 323 -11.44 -3.32 11.19
C VAL A 323 -11.34 -2.04 10.40
N ASP A 324 -10.44 -2.03 9.41
CA ASP A 324 -10.28 -0.89 8.51
C ASP A 324 -11.09 -1.13 7.23
N GLN A 325 -12.01 -0.23 6.95
CA GLN A 325 -12.87 -0.28 5.76
C GLN A 325 -12.76 1.04 5.01
N GLY A 326 -12.29 0.96 3.78
CA GLY A 326 -12.08 2.16 2.98
C GLY A 326 -12.39 1.99 1.51
N VAL A 327 -12.75 3.09 0.86
CA VAL A 327 -12.92 3.19 -0.58
C VAL A 327 -12.15 4.39 -1.10
N THR A 328 -11.39 4.17 -2.18
CA THR A 328 -10.63 5.21 -2.86
C THR A 328 -11.03 5.27 -4.33
N PHE A 329 -11.30 6.45 -4.82
CA PHE A 329 -11.52 6.73 -6.22
C PHE A 329 -10.41 7.65 -6.74
N GLY A 330 -9.90 7.37 -7.92
CA GLY A 330 -8.88 8.18 -8.55
C GLY A 330 -9.17 8.43 -10.03
N VAL A 331 -8.71 9.56 -10.52
CA VAL A 331 -8.68 9.89 -11.94
C VAL A 331 -7.34 10.50 -12.29
N ALA A 332 -6.73 10.00 -13.36
CA ALA A 332 -5.59 10.63 -14.00
C ALA A 332 -5.91 10.95 -15.44
N ARG A 333 -5.57 12.12 -15.91
CA ARG A 333 -5.86 12.57 -17.27
C ARG A 333 -4.67 13.33 -17.86
N ARG A 334 -4.36 13.01 -19.12
CA ARG A 334 -3.50 13.86 -19.95
C ARG A 334 -4.30 15.11 -20.32
N LEU A 335 -3.76 16.27 -19.96
CA LEU A 335 -4.40 17.57 -20.22
C LEU A 335 -4.11 18.04 -21.66
N PHE A 336 -4.42 19.31 -21.96
CA PHE A 336 -4.32 19.90 -23.32
C PHE A 336 -2.91 19.88 -23.90
N ILE A 337 -1.89 19.83 -23.06
CA ILE A 337 -0.50 19.70 -23.44
C ILE A 337 -0.10 18.23 -23.24
N GLU A 338 0.47 17.58 -24.25
CA GLU A 338 0.84 16.16 -24.21
C GLU A 338 1.69 15.77 -22.99
N ARG A 339 2.45 16.72 -22.46
CA ARG A 339 3.37 16.56 -21.33
C ARG A 339 2.76 16.92 -19.99
N LEU A 340 1.53 17.40 -19.95
CA LEU A 340 0.86 17.82 -18.73
C LEU A 340 -0.18 16.77 -18.34
N ARG A 341 -0.09 16.30 -17.11
CA ARG A 341 -1.01 15.30 -16.52
C ARG A 341 -1.64 15.86 -15.27
N GLY A 342 -2.96 15.82 -15.20
CA GLY A 342 -3.71 16.10 -13.98
C GLY A 342 -4.08 14.78 -13.31
N ASN A 343 -4.10 14.78 -11.99
CA ASN A 343 -4.60 13.69 -11.17
C ASN A 343 -5.49 14.23 -10.05
N ALA A 344 -6.47 13.44 -9.65
CA ALA A 344 -7.28 13.70 -8.48
C ALA A 344 -7.68 12.36 -7.84
N SER A 345 -7.78 12.31 -6.53
CA SER A 345 -8.31 11.16 -5.81
C SER A 345 -9.14 11.61 -4.61
N ALA A 346 -10.04 10.74 -4.17
CA ALA A 346 -10.79 10.89 -2.93
C ALA A 346 -10.85 9.54 -2.22
N THR A 347 -10.67 9.57 -0.91
CA THR A 347 -10.72 8.40 -0.02
C THR A 347 -11.74 8.65 1.06
N PHE A 348 -12.49 7.62 1.39
CA PHE A 348 -13.46 7.61 2.49
C PHE A 348 -13.33 6.29 3.22
N GLY A 349 -13.40 6.30 4.54
CA GLY A 349 -13.34 5.05 5.29
C GLY A 349 -13.74 5.22 6.75
N GLN A 350 -13.73 4.08 7.42
CA GLN A 350 -13.93 4.00 8.86
C GLN A 350 -13.02 2.93 9.44
N ILE A 351 -12.66 3.12 10.69
CA ILE A 351 -11.86 2.21 11.49
C ILE A 351 -12.71 1.88 12.72
N ASP A 352 -13.13 0.61 12.82
CA ASP A 352 -13.88 0.10 13.94
C ASP A 352 -12.94 -0.64 14.89
N TYR A 353 -12.95 -0.30 16.16
CA TYR A 353 -12.14 -0.92 17.21
C TYR A 353 -12.98 -1.92 17.98
N SER A 354 -12.46 -3.12 18.18
CA SER A 354 -13.17 -4.21 18.84
C SER A 354 -12.27 -4.97 19.81
N GLY A 355 -12.90 -5.67 20.78
CA GLY A 355 -12.25 -6.62 21.66
C GLY A 355 -11.42 -5.99 22.79
N GLY A 356 -11.71 -4.75 23.18
CA GLY A 356 -11.14 -4.14 24.38
C GLY A 356 -11.62 -4.86 25.66
N ASN A 357 -10.79 -4.85 26.71
CA ASN A 357 -11.21 -5.36 28.01
C ASN A 357 -12.26 -4.41 28.62
N ALA A 358 -13.49 -4.90 28.82
CA ALA A 358 -14.62 -4.11 29.31
C ALA A 358 -14.35 -3.42 30.66
N ASP A 359 -13.41 -3.96 31.46
CA ASP A 359 -13.04 -3.45 32.78
C ASP A 359 -11.86 -2.45 32.73
N ALA A 360 -11.22 -2.26 31.58
CA ALA A 360 -10.12 -1.32 31.45
C ALA A 360 -10.63 0.13 31.51
N ALA A 361 -9.88 0.99 32.20
CA ALA A 361 -10.22 2.42 32.31
C ALA A 361 -10.26 3.14 30.96
N ASP A 362 -9.57 2.58 29.95
CA ASP A 362 -9.42 3.11 28.59
C ASP A 362 -10.05 2.19 27.53
N ASN A 363 -11.18 1.57 27.86
CA ASN A 363 -11.88 0.67 26.94
C ASN A 363 -12.31 1.43 25.66
N ARG A 364 -11.65 1.13 24.53
CA ARG A 364 -11.99 1.64 23.19
C ARG A 364 -12.94 0.71 22.42
N ASP A 365 -13.46 -0.32 23.08
CA ASP A 365 -14.42 -1.22 22.47
C ASP A 365 -15.66 -0.45 21.98
N GLY A 366 -16.02 -0.70 20.73
CA GLY A 366 -17.13 0.01 20.09
C GLY A 366 -16.80 1.43 19.59
N ARG A 367 -15.54 1.87 19.66
CA ARG A 367 -15.12 3.11 19.01
C ARG A 367 -15.11 2.94 17.51
N THR A 368 -15.61 3.93 16.81
CA THR A 368 -15.56 4.06 15.36
C THR A 368 -14.97 5.41 14.97
N ASP A 369 -13.86 5.37 14.24
CA ASP A 369 -13.27 6.58 13.65
C ASP A 369 -13.62 6.64 12.17
N ARG A 370 -14.03 7.79 11.70
CA ARG A 370 -14.32 8.03 10.29
C ARG A 370 -13.26 8.95 9.70
N TYR A 371 -12.79 8.60 8.52
CA TYR A 371 -11.83 9.44 7.81
C TYR A 371 -12.27 9.69 6.38
N TRP A 372 -11.90 10.86 5.88
CA TRP A 372 -12.01 11.16 4.47
C TRP A 372 -10.88 12.10 4.05
N GLY A 373 -10.52 12.04 2.78
CA GLY A 373 -9.50 12.90 2.26
C GLY A 373 -9.60 13.00 0.74
N PHE A 374 -8.90 14.00 0.19
CA PHE A 374 -8.75 14.12 -1.23
C PHE A 374 -7.35 14.62 -1.59
N SER A 375 -6.93 14.34 -2.82
CA SER A 375 -5.74 14.96 -3.39
C SER A 375 -6.01 15.43 -4.82
N VAL A 376 -5.37 16.51 -5.20
CA VAL A 376 -5.36 17.02 -6.57
C VAL A 376 -3.94 17.41 -6.93
N GLY A 377 -3.53 17.14 -8.18
CA GLY A 377 -2.18 17.47 -8.59
C GLY A 377 -2.07 17.63 -10.11
N VAL A 378 -1.00 18.28 -10.49
CA VAL A 378 -0.62 18.44 -11.89
C VAL A 378 0.88 18.21 -12.01
N ASP A 379 1.27 17.34 -12.93
CA ASP A 379 2.65 17.01 -13.25
C ASP A 379 2.97 17.38 -14.71
N TRP A 380 4.05 18.08 -14.91
CA TRP A 380 4.63 18.35 -16.22
C TRP A 380 5.83 17.44 -16.44
N TRP A 381 5.92 16.81 -17.60
CA TRP A 381 6.96 15.86 -17.97
C TRP A 381 7.83 16.44 -19.11
N SER A 382 9.13 16.62 -18.84
CA SER A 382 10.10 16.98 -19.88
C SER A 382 10.70 15.70 -20.44
N LYS A 383 10.17 15.23 -21.54
CA LYS A 383 10.50 13.91 -22.08
C LYS A 383 10.14 12.82 -21.05
N GLU A 384 10.76 11.67 -21.12
CA GLU A 384 10.35 10.52 -20.28
C GLU A 384 11.02 10.46 -18.91
N ARG A 385 11.91 11.41 -18.59
CA ARG A 385 12.84 11.30 -17.45
C ARG A 385 12.65 12.31 -16.33
N PHE A 386 12.29 13.50 -16.67
CA PHE A 386 12.19 14.60 -15.72
C PHE A 386 10.74 15.04 -15.58
N SER A 387 10.28 15.18 -14.36
CA SER A 387 8.97 15.73 -14.08
C SER A 387 9.03 16.79 -12.99
N VAL A 388 8.16 17.77 -13.11
CA VAL A 388 7.86 18.73 -12.05
C VAL A 388 6.37 18.71 -11.82
N GLY A 389 5.97 18.63 -10.56
CA GLY A 389 4.57 18.58 -10.20
C GLY A 389 4.25 19.38 -8.94
N VAL A 390 3.03 19.83 -8.87
CA VAL A 390 2.45 20.43 -7.69
C VAL A 390 1.20 19.64 -7.32
N ALA A 391 1.03 19.38 -6.03
CA ALA A 391 -0.14 18.69 -5.50
C ALA A 391 -0.58 19.33 -4.19
N TYR A 392 -1.88 19.23 -3.94
CA TYR A 392 -2.49 19.52 -2.66
C TYR A 392 -3.23 18.29 -2.19
N SER A 393 -3.09 17.95 -0.92
CA SER A 393 -3.87 16.90 -0.25
C SER A 393 -4.48 17.46 1.03
N TYR A 394 -5.65 16.92 1.34
CA TYR A 394 -6.36 17.20 2.58
C TYR A 394 -6.87 15.89 3.15
N MET A 395 -6.76 15.73 4.46
CA MET A 395 -7.29 14.60 5.21
C MET A 395 -7.93 15.08 6.49
N ARG A 396 -9.05 14.48 6.84
CA ARG A 396 -9.72 14.65 8.11
C ARG A 396 -10.08 13.29 8.68
N ARG A 397 -9.89 13.15 9.97
CA ARG A 397 -10.36 12.04 10.78
C ARG A 397 -11.18 12.57 11.92
N ASP A 398 -12.33 11.96 12.13
CA ASP A 398 -13.22 12.22 13.25
C ASP A 398 -13.30 10.94 14.09
N GLY A 399 -12.77 10.97 15.31
CA GLY A 399 -12.88 9.86 16.26
C GLY A 399 -14.18 10.02 17.06
N ASP A 400 -15.03 9.02 17.00
CA ASP A 400 -16.27 8.99 17.79
C ASP A 400 -16.01 8.20 19.07
N VAL A 401 -15.81 8.93 20.16
CA VAL A 401 -15.65 8.34 21.49
C VAL A 401 -17.02 8.25 22.14
N ASN A 402 -17.55 7.04 22.25
CA ASN A 402 -18.82 6.80 22.96
C ASN A 402 -18.66 7.12 24.46
N GLY A 403 -19.28 8.23 24.92
CA GLY A 403 -19.44 8.57 26.34
C GLY A 403 -18.62 9.76 26.83
N ASP A 404 -18.72 10.04 28.14
CA ASP A 404 -18.20 11.20 28.88
C ASP A 404 -16.64 11.39 28.86
N ARG A 405 -15.92 10.61 28.09
CA ARG A 405 -14.45 10.60 27.98
C ARG A 405 -13.91 11.47 26.83
N ALA A 406 -14.74 12.27 26.21
CA ALA A 406 -14.41 13.11 25.05
C ALA A 406 -13.22 14.10 25.25
N SER A 407 -12.58 14.11 26.42
CA SER A 407 -11.55 15.08 26.75
C SER A 407 -10.10 14.56 26.73
N GLN A 408 -9.86 13.25 26.57
CA GLN A 408 -8.49 12.74 26.72
C GLN A 408 -7.85 12.08 25.51
N ASP A 409 -8.61 11.56 24.54
CA ASP A 409 -8.03 10.86 23.39
C ASP A 409 -8.76 11.17 22.08
N SER A 410 -8.75 12.43 21.66
CA SER A 410 -9.22 12.71 20.32
C SER A 410 -8.15 12.32 19.30
N THR A 411 -8.33 11.19 18.63
CA THR A 411 -7.59 10.87 17.39
C THR A 411 -8.18 11.62 16.20
N SER A 412 -9.02 12.62 16.46
CA SER A 412 -9.55 13.54 15.46
C SER A 412 -8.44 14.47 15.03
N PHE A 413 -8.28 14.66 13.74
CA PHE A 413 -7.34 15.63 13.20
C PHE A 413 -7.79 16.12 11.82
N GLU A 414 -7.27 17.29 11.45
CA GLU A 414 -7.30 17.78 10.08
C GLU A 414 -5.88 18.06 9.63
N GLN A 415 -5.58 17.80 8.36
CA GLN A 415 -4.27 18.05 7.77
C GLN A 415 -4.40 18.47 6.32
N GLY A 416 -3.85 19.62 5.99
CA GLY A 416 -3.67 20.10 4.63
C GLY A 416 -2.21 20.16 4.24
N ARG A 417 -1.84 19.60 3.09
CA ARG A 417 -0.45 19.54 2.65
C ARG A 417 -0.31 20.00 1.20
N TRP A 418 0.54 20.97 0.99
CA TRP A 418 1.06 21.32 -0.32
C TRP A 418 2.37 20.62 -0.60
N ASN A 419 2.56 20.15 -1.82
CA ASN A 419 3.80 19.52 -2.24
C ASN A 419 4.20 19.99 -3.63
N LEU A 420 5.40 20.54 -3.75
CA LEU A 420 6.09 20.83 -5.01
C LEU A 420 7.20 19.80 -5.18
N ARG A 421 7.20 19.06 -6.28
CA ARG A 421 8.14 17.97 -6.53
C ARG A 421 8.83 18.11 -7.87
N ALA A 422 10.12 17.86 -7.88
CA ALA A 422 10.91 17.59 -9.07
C ALA A 422 11.46 16.17 -8.98
N SER A 423 11.28 15.37 -10.02
CA SER A 423 11.74 13.99 -10.04
C SER A 423 12.50 13.69 -11.31
N TRP A 424 13.53 12.92 -11.18
CA TRP A 424 14.35 12.47 -12.28
C TRP A 424 14.56 10.95 -12.15
N ASN A 425 14.18 10.25 -13.19
CA ASN A 425 14.25 8.80 -13.29
C ASN A 425 15.12 8.44 -14.48
N TYR A 426 16.06 7.54 -14.30
CA TYR A 426 16.89 7.01 -15.39
C TYR A 426 16.26 5.81 -16.06
#